data_d16bfa15cadf31bee9d009ee2b2de905
#
_entry.id   d16bfa15cadf31bee9d009ee2b2de905
#
_cell.length_a   1.000
_cell.length_b   1.000
_cell.length_c   1.000
_cell.angle_alpha   90.00
_cell.angle_beta   90.00
_cell.angle_gamma   90.00
#
_symmetry.space_group_name_H-M   'P 1'
#
loop_
_entity.id
_entity.type
_entity.pdbx_description
1 polymer ?
#
loop_
_entity_poly.entity_id
_entity_poly.type
_entity_poly.pdbx_seq_one_letter_code
_entity_poly.pdbx_strand_id
1 'polypeptide(L)'
;MNLLNHTQTNNIHDITDEIEERTNLNVPSAIIIPLKQHRTVNLNANDTFEIDVKLMTRKKIFEKISIQPSEIENPNLVYKFGTKGVSRLSENEWDICKKIYHKLSENIDEECVYGFVGAFDNKYIFGDNLISPTSINTIGNVFFRSPCTIEHASANFFFEKYLPCFKSQTEGLIFLFTLLLSTCISRLGNLGTDRP
;
A
#
# COMPACT_ATOMS: atom_id res chain seq x y z
N MET A 1 12.20 5.38 9.27
CA MET A 1 12.70 4.68 10.50
C MET A 1 11.53 4.58 11.47
N ASN A 2 11.04 3.38 11.70
CA ASN A 2 9.73 3.14 12.33
C ASN A 2 9.89 3.22 13.86
N LEU A 3 9.27 4.23 14.48
CA LEU A 3 9.31 4.49 15.94
C LEU A 3 9.00 3.25 16.81
N LEU A 4 8.19 2.32 16.31
CA LEU A 4 7.73 1.15 17.07
C LEU A 4 8.47 -0.16 16.73
N ASN A 5 9.37 -0.15 15.74
CA ASN A 5 10.12 -1.36 15.35
C ASN A 5 11.46 -1.51 16.07
N HIS A 6 11.96 -0.47 16.75
CA HIS A 6 13.26 -0.51 17.43
C HIS A 6 13.20 -0.68 18.95
N THR A 7 12.03 -0.56 19.55
CA THR A 7 11.90 -0.73 20.99
C THR A 7 11.39 -2.13 21.30
N GLN A 8 12.30 -3.06 21.63
CA GLN A 8 11.97 -4.28 22.36
C GLN A 8 11.42 -3.98 23.78
N THR A 9 11.37 -2.72 24.16
CA THR A 9 10.78 -2.24 25.41
C THR A 9 9.50 -1.47 25.08
N ASN A 10 8.35 -2.09 25.28
CA ASN A 10 7.03 -1.45 25.22
C ASN A 10 6.81 -0.41 26.35
N ASN A 11 7.83 0.34 26.71
CA ASN A 11 7.71 1.37 27.73
C ASN A 11 7.15 2.64 27.10
N ILE A 12 5.92 2.98 27.48
CA ILE A 12 5.21 4.18 26.99
C ILE A 12 6.01 5.46 27.27
N HIS A 13 6.77 5.49 28.36
CA HIS A 13 7.63 6.64 28.68
C HIS A 13 8.70 6.86 27.64
N ASP A 14 9.43 5.84 27.25
CA ASP A 14 10.53 5.96 26.27
C ASP A 14 9.99 6.41 24.91
N ILE A 15 8.80 5.90 24.51
CA ILE A 15 8.14 6.34 23.27
C ILE A 15 7.67 7.79 23.37
N THR A 16 7.17 8.20 24.52
CA THR A 16 6.74 9.59 24.75
C THR A 16 7.93 10.54 24.62
N ASP A 17 9.03 10.23 25.30
CA ASP A 17 10.24 11.05 25.28
C ASP A 17 10.82 11.16 23.85
N GLU A 18 10.86 10.05 23.11
CA GLU A 18 11.29 10.04 21.71
C GLU A 18 10.39 10.90 20.81
N ILE A 19 9.08 10.88 21.02
CA ILE A 19 8.14 11.70 20.26
C ILE A 19 8.32 13.17 20.60
N GLU A 20 8.46 13.52 21.86
CA GLU A 20 8.69 14.90 22.31
C GLU A 20 10.01 15.46 21.76
N GLU A 21 11.08 14.66 21.76
CA GLU A 21 12.37 15.03 21.18
C GLU A 21 12.25 15.27 19.67
N ARG A 22 11.62 14.36 18.93
CA ARG A 22 11.47 14.47 17.46
C ARG A 22 10.56 15.62 17.04
N THR A 23 9.51 15.86 17.79
CA THR A 23 8.49 16.84 17.40
C THR A 23 8.66 18.20 18.05
N ASN A 24 9.42 18.28 19.12
CA ASN A 24 9.54 19.45 19.99
C ASN A 24 8.14 19.93 20.49
N LEU A 25 7.27 18.98 20.80
CA LEU A 25 5.92 19.21 21.30
C LEU A 25 5.64 18.27 22.47
N ASN A 26 5.00 18.77 23.52
CA ASN A 26 4.58 17.94 24.64
C ASN A 26 3.46 16.99 24.21
N VAL A 27 3.60 15.72 24.54
CA VAL A 27 2.61 14.70 24.21
C VAL A 27 1.36 14.86 25.08
N PRO A 28 0.16 15.05 24.51
CA PRO A 28 -1.09 15.17 25.23
C PRO A 28 -1.49 13.84 25.89
N SER A 29 -2.70 13.79 26.46
CA SER A 29 -3.23 12.59 27.14
C SER A 29 -3.38 11.37 26.22
N ALA A 30 -3.55 11.60 24.92
CA ALA A 30 -3.54 10.58 23.88
C ALA A 30 -3.04 11.16 22.56
N ILE A 31 -2.35 10.34 21.75
CA ILE A 31 -1.86 10.69 20.41
C ILE A 31 -2.11 9.56 19.42
N ILE A 32 -2.17 9.93 18.15
CA ILE A 32 -2.22 9.00 17.02
C ILE A 32 -0.83 8.94 16.39
N ILE A 33 -0.26 7.76 16.34
CA ILE A 33 1.08 7.50 15.81
C ILE A 33 0.93 6.86 14.43
N PRO A 34 1.36 7.54 13.35
CA PRO A 34 1.40 6.94 12.02
C PRO A 34 2.53 5.91 11.94
N LEU A 35 2.28 4.80 11.28
CA LEU A 35 3.22 3.68 11.15
C LEU A 35 3.71 3.48 9.73
N LYS A 36 2.77 3.43 8.78
CA LYS A 36 3.02 3.11 7.39
C LYS A 36 1.92 3.67 6.51
N GLN A 37 2.29 4.22 5.38
CA GLN A 37 1.35 4.67 4.36
C GLN A 37 1.21 3.60 3.28
N HIS A 38 -0.03 3.32 2.89
CA HIS A 38 -0.35 2.45 1.75
C HIS A 38 -0.95 3.31 0.63
N ARG A 39 -0.32 3.25 -0.52
CA ARG A 39 -0.80 3.86 -1.73
C ARG A 39 -1.34 2.79 -2.66
N THR A 40 -2.64 2.77 -2.90
CA THR A 40 -3.24 1.87 -3.89
C THR A 40 -3.26 2.57 -5.24
N VAL A 41 -2.48 2.06 -6.17
CA VAL A 41 -2.43 2.52 -7.55
C VAL A 41 -3.60 1.93 -8.31
N ASN A 42 -4.45 2.77 -8.91
CA ASN A 42 -5.63 2.38 -9.67
C ASN A 42 -5.44 2.72 -11.15
N LEU A 43 -5.85 1.82 -12.06
CA LEU A 43 -5.62 1.99 -13.50
C LEU A 43 -6.41 3.18 -14.10
N ASN A 44 -7.67 3.36 -13.69
CA ASN A 44 -8.61 4.32 -14.29
C ASN A 44 -9.22 5.28 -13.26
N ALA A 45 -8.63 5.40 -12.10
CA ALA A 45 -9.10 6.26 -11.02
C ALA A 45 -7.91 6.89 -10.31
N ASN A 46 -8.16 7.90 -9.50
CA ASN A 46 -7.12 8.45 -8.63
C ASN A 46 -6.61 7.39 -7.67
N ASP A 47 -5.33 7.46 -7.37
CA ASP A 47 -4.74 6.64 -6.32
C ASP A 47 -5.45 6.91 -4.99
N THR A 48 -5.60 5.85 -4.21
CA THR A 48 -6.15 5.96 -2.86
C THR A 48 -5.04 5.77 -1.84
N PHE A 49 -5.15 6.49 -0.73
CA PHE A 49 -4.17 6.45 0.34
C PHE A 49 -4.82 6.01 1.63
N GLU A 50 -4.16 5.11 2.33
CA GLU A 50 -4.52 4.69 3.69
C GLU A 50 -3.26 4.76 4.56
N ILE A 51 -3.43 5.07 5.83
CA ILE A 51 -2.33 5.13 6.78
C ILE A 51 -2.66 4.20 7.94
N ASP A 52 -1.75 3.27 8.20
CA ASP A 52 -1.77 2.47 9.40
C ASP A 52 -1.38 3.34 10.60
N VAL A 53 -2.21 3.35 11.61
CA VAL A 53 -2.01 4.16 12.81
C VAL A 53 -2.26 3.36 14.09
N LYS A 54 -1.58 3.76 15.17
CA LYS A 54 -1.89 3.31 16.53
C LYS A 54 -2.29 4.50 17.38
N LEU A 55 -3.22 4.29 18.30
CA LEU A 55 -3.52 5.23 19.36
C LEU A 55 -2.66 4.87 20.59
N MET A 56 -1.91 5.84 21.08
CA MET A 56 -1.17 5.74 22.34
C MET A 56 -1.81 6.69 23.38
N THR A 57 -2.02 6.17 24.57
CA THR A 57 -2.40 6.93 25.75
C THR A 57 -1.31 6.80 26.80
N ARG A 58 -1.38 7.57 27.89
CA ARG A 58 -0.43 7.44 29.02
C ARG A 58 -0.39 6.05 29.67
N LYS A 59 -1.39 5.19 29.40
CA LYS A 59 -1.53 3.88 30.04
C LYS A 59 -1.44 2.70 29.08
N LYS A 60 -1.72 2.91 27.79
CA LYS A 60 -1.88 1.81 26.84
C LYS A 60 -1.64 2.27 25.41
N ILE A 61 -1.05 1.38 24.62
CA ILE A 61 -1.01 1.46 23.16
C ILE A 61 -2.10 0.52 22.63
N PHE A 62 -2.96 1.04 21.76
CA PHE A 62 -4.04 0.28 21.14
C PHE A 62 -3.57 -0.39 19.85
N GLU A 63 -4.32 -1.41 19.43
CA GLU A 63 -4.04 -2.10 18.19
C GLU A 63 -4.10 -1.17 16.97
N LYS A 64 -3.41 -1.58 15.93
CA LYS A 64 -3.33 -0.88 14.67
C LYS A 64 -4.68 -0.86 13.95
N ILE A 65 -5.02 0.28 13.38
CA ILE A 65 -6.12 0.43 12.41
C ILE A 65 -5.61 1.19 11.19
N SER A 66 -6.27 1.01 10.05
CA SER A 66 -6.02 1.82 8.84
C SER A 66 -7.07 2.92 8.74
N ILE A 67 -6.63 4.11 8.38
CA ILE A 67 -7.45 5.31 8.22
C ILE A 67 -7.14 6.00 6.89
N GLN A 68 -8.09 6.77 6.38
CA GLN A 68 -7.80 7.71 5.30
C GLN A 68 -7.08 8.95 5.86
N PRO A 69 -6.17 9.59 5.11
CA PRO A 69 -5.45 10.78 5.59
C PRO A 69 -6.36 11.90 6.09
N SER A 70 -7.53 12.09 5.48
CA SER A 70 -8.51 13.11 5.87
C SER A 70 -9.19 12.84 7.21
N GLU A 71 -9.19 11.60 7.69
CA GLU A 71 -9.86 11.24 8.95
C GLU A 71 -9.16 11.82 10.17
N ILE A 72 -7.89 12.22 10.05
CA ILE A 72 -7.15 12.87 11.15
C ILE A 72 -7.76 14.22 11.55
N GLU A 73 -8.52 14.85 10.66
CA GLU A 73 -9.22 16.09 10.98
C GLU A 73 -10.43 15.89 11.91
N ASN A 74 -10.90 14.64 12.05
CA ASN A 74 -12.05 14.33 12.89
C ASN A 74 -11.60 13.93 14.32
N PRO A 75 -11.90 14.72 15.36
CA PRO A 75 -11.52 14.41 16.74
C PRO A 75 -12.20 13.14 17.28
N ASN A 76 -13.24 12.65 16.63
CA ASN A 76 -13.88 11.39 16.99
C ASN A 76 -13.10 10.15 16.48
N LEU A 77 -12.01 10.34 15.74
CA LEU A 77 -11.16 9.24 15.27
C LEU A 77 -10.70 8.32 16.42
N VAL A 78 -10.44 8.88 17.60
CA VAL A 78 -10.07 8.11 18.79
C VAL A 78 -11.07 7.01 19.15
N TYR A 79 -12.35 7.18 18.83
CA TYR A 79 -13.38 6.17 19.13
C TYR A 79 -13.32 4.95 18.20
N LYS A 80 -12.71 5.05 17.03
CA LYS A 80 -12.48 3.89 16.15
C LYS A 80 -11.59 2.81 16.77
N PHE A 81 -10.78 3.18 17.75
CA PHE A 81 -9.92 2.25 18.48
C PHE A 81 -10.67 1.46 19.58
N GLY A 82 -12.00 1.55 19.64
CA GLY A 82 -12.80 0.81 20.60
C GLY A 82 -12.56 1.25 22.05
N THR A 83 -12.26 2.50 22.26
CA THR A 83 -11.79 3.06 23.53
C THR A 83 -12.92 3.29 24.53
N LYS A 84 -13.35 2.22 25.20
CA LYS A 84 -14.09 2.39 26.45
C LYS A 84 -13.12 3.01 27.48
N GLY A 85 -13.27 4.30 27.78
CA GLY A 85 -12.51 4.98 28.84
C GLY A 85 -11.40 5.94 28.39
N VAL A 86 -11.24 6.23 27.09
CA VAL A 86 -10.43 7.39 26.68
C VAL A 86 -11.30 8.62 26.79
N SER A 87 -10.89 9.56 27.64
CA SER A 87 -11.52 10.87 27.73
C SER A 87 -11.44 11.58 26.37
N ARG A 88 -12.50 12.29 26.01
CA ARG A 88 -12.47 13.15 24.82
C ARG A 88 -11.34 14.15 24.98
N LEU A 89 -10.44 14.19 23.98
CA LEU A 89 -9.41 15.21 23.92
C LEU A 89 -10.07 16.60 23.80
N SER A 90 -9.54 17.58 24.52
CA SER A 90 -9.90 18.98 24.29
C SER A 90 -9.46 19.43 22.89
N GLU A 91 -10.04 20.53 22.38
CA GLU A 91 -9.62 21.09 21.08
C GLU A 91 -8.11 21.35 21.02
N ASN A 92 -7.57 21.93 22.08
CA ASN A 92 -6.11 22.20 22.15
C ASN A 92 -5.27 20.91 22.13
N GLU A 93 -5.70 19.87 22.84
CA GLU A 93 -5.00 18.58 22.83
C GLU A 93 -5.09 17.92 21.46
N TRP A 94 -6.25 18.05 20.78
CA TRP A 94 -6.42 17.52 19.43
C TRP A 94 -5.54 18.23 18.41
N ASP A 95 -5.42 19.54 18.50
CA ASP A 95 -4.53 20.31 17.64
C ASP A 95 -3.05 19.95 17.85
N ILE A 96 -2.64 19.68 19.07
CA ILE A 96 -1.28 19.17 19.36
C ILE A 96 -1.13 17.77 18.77
N CYS A 97 -2.12 16.90 18.96
CA CYS A 97 -2.13 15.55 18.40
C CYS A 97 -1.97 15.58 16.86
N LYS A 98 -2.70 16.45 16.14
CA LYS A 98 -2.57 16.63 14.70
C LYS A 98 -1.16 17.09 14.30
N LYS A 99 -0.61 18.08 15.00
CA LYS A 99 0.76 18.58 14.72
C LYS A 99 1.81 17.48 14.90
N ILE A 100 1.70 16.68 15.96
CA ILE A 100 2.57 15.53 16.20
C ILE A 100 2.40 14.51 15.07
N TYR A 101 1.16 14.14 14.72
CA TYR A 101 0.86 13.21 13.65
C TYR A 101 1.48 13.65 12.32
N HIS A 102 1.30 14.91 11.91
CA HIS A 102 1.87 15.41 10.65
C HIS A 102 3.41 15.35 10.64
N LYS A 103 4.06 15.77 11.72
CA LYS A 103 5.52 15.69 11.83
C LYS A 103 6.05 14.25 11.75
N LEU A 104 5.35 13.32 12.38
CA LEU A 104 5.73 11.90 12.34
C LEU A 104 5.46 11.29 10.96
N SER A 105 4.41 11.75 10.27
CA SER A 105 4.03 11.27 8.93
C SER A 105 5.02 11.64 7.83
N GLU A 106 5.83 12.70 8.02
CA GLU A 106 6.84 13.13 7.03
C GLU A 106 7.90 12.05 6.74
N ASN A 107 8.10 11.12 7.66
CA ASN A 107 9.19 10.13 7.59
C ASN A 107 8.70 8.68 7.68
N ILE A 108 7.41 8.42 7.40
CA ILE A 108 6.90 7.05 7.38
C ILE A 108 7.16 6.38 6.03
N ASP A 109 7.31 5.06 6.08
CA ASP A 109 7.50 4.26 4.88
C ASP A 109 6.19 4.23 4.05
N GLU A 110 6.32 4.37 2.73
CA GLU A 110 5.22 4.17 1.80
C GLU A 110 5.31 2.78 1.16
N GLU A 111 4.22 2.06 1.14
CA GLU A 111 4.05 0.82 0.41
C GLU A 111 3.08 1.02 -0.74
N CYS A 112 3.56 0.78 -1.97
CA CYS A 112 2.70 0.75 -3.13
C CYS A 112 2.00 -0.61 -3.24
N VAL A 113 0.68 -0.57 -3.36
CA VAL A 113 -0.18 -1.72 -3.60
C VAL A 113 -0.93 -1.48 -4.91
N TYR A 114 -1.11 -2.51 -5.70
CA TYR A 114 -1.80 -2.38 -6.98
C TYR A 114 -3.22 -2.93 -6.89
N GLY A 115 -4.19 -2.14 -7.33
CA GLY A 115 -5.60 -2.47 -7.35
C GLY A 115 -6.07 -3.06 -8.69
N PHE A 116 -5.15 -3.60 -9.51
CA PHE A 116 -5.47 -4.16 -10.82
C PHE A 116 -4.43 -5.21 -11.27
N VAL A 117 -4.78 -5.93 -12.33
CA VAL A 117 -3.89 -6.83 -13.05
C VAL A 117 -3.84 -6.37 -14.50
N GLY A 118 -2.65 -6.34 -15.10
CA GLY A 118 -2.48 -5.96 -16.49
C GLY A 118 -1.26 -5.08 -16.76
N ALA A 119 -1.23 -4.47 -17.95
CA ALA A 119 -0.14 -3.60 -18.38
C ALA A 119 -0.26 -2.20 -17.76
N PHE A 120 0.86 -1.69 -17.27
CA PHE A 120 0.97 -0.38 -16.67
C PHE A 120 2.41 0.14 -16.84
N ASP A 121 2.57 1.33 -17.39
CA ASP A 121 3.86 2.03 -17.52
C ASP A 121 5.02 1.11 -18.00
N ASN A 122 4.84 0.44 -19.14
CA ASN A 122 5.80 -0.55 -19.70
C ASN A 122 6.12 -1.76 -18.81
N LYS A 123 5.32 -2.00 -17.80
CA LYS A 123 5.39 -3.14 -16.89
C LYS A 123 4.09 -3.92 -16.98
N TYR A 124 4.09 -5.13 -16.44
CA TYR A 124 2.90 -5.95 -16.33
C TYR A 124 2.72 -6.38 -14.88
N ILE A 125 1.53 -6.17 -14.34
CA ILE A 125 1.17 -6.59 -13.00
C ILE A 125 0.38 -7.88 -13.10
N PHE A 126 0.94 -8.95 -12.54
CA PHE A 126 0.29 -10.25 -12.47
C PHE A 126 0.39 -10.81 -11.05
N GLY A 127 -0.76 -10.87 -10.38
CA GLY A 127 -0.79 -11.23 -8.98
C GLY A 127 0.04 -10.25 -8.14
N ASP A 128 0.91 -10.80 -7.34
CA ASP A 128 1.87 -10.09 -6.50
C ASP A 128 3.23 -9.84 -7.20
N ASN A 129 3.26 -9.94 -8.53
CA ASN A 129 4.46 -9.71 -9.32
C ASN A 129 4.33 -8.51 -10.24
N LEU A 130 5.32 -7.63 -10.18
CA LEU A 130 5.57 -6.55 -11.13
C LEU A 130 6.64 -7.01 -12.11
N ILE A 131 6.22 -7.27 -13.34
CA ILE A 131 7.07 -7.80 -14.41
C ILE A 131 7.48 -6.64 -15.32
N SER A 132 8.78 -6.43 -15.44
CA SER A 132 9.38 -5.51 -16.42
C SER A 132 10.19 -6.29 -17.44
N PRO A 133 10.67 -5.68 -18.54
CA PRO A 133 11.54 -6.36 -19.49
C PRO A 133 12.82 -6.95 -18.89
N THR A 134 13.29 -6.40 -17.78
CA THR A 134 14.57 -6.75 -17.16
C THR A 134 14.47 -7.35 -15.76
N SER A 135 13.29 -7.30 -15.12
CA SER A 135 13.14 -7.74 -13.73
C SER A 135 11.74 -8.25 -13.42
N ILE A 136 11.66 -9.11 -12.43
CA ILE A 136 10.41 -9.51 -11.77
C ILE A 136 10.55 -9.17 -10.29
N ASN A 137 9.68 -8.32 -9.78
CA ASN A 137 9.69 -7.88 -8.40
C ASN A 137 8.39 -8.29 -7.71
N THR A 138 8.49 -8.77 -6.49
CA THR A 138 7.32 -9.01 -5.66
C THR A 138 6.76 -7.68 -5.15
N ILE A 139 5.45 -7.50 -5.28
CA ILE A 139 4.73 -6.29 -4.90
C ILE A 139 3.48 -6.64 -4.10
N GLY A 140 2.86 -5.63 -3.46
CA GLY A 140 1.51 -5.79 -2.92
C GLY A 140 0.45 -5.79 -4.03
N ASN A 141 -0.51 -6.68 -3.96
CA ASN A 141 -1.71 -6.66 -4.80
C ASN A 141 -2.95 -6.92 -3.94
N VAL A 142 -3.99 -6.09 -4.10
CA VAL A 142 -5.21 -6.15 -3.29
C VAL A 142 -6.06 -7.36 -3.64
N PHE A 143 -6.10 -7.74 -4.92
CA PHE A 143 -7.10 -8.68 -5.42
C PHE A 143 -6.56 -10.07 -5.70
N PHE A 144 -5.26 -10.19 -5.97
CA PHE A 144 -4.73 -11.44 -6.48
C PHE A 144 -3.29 -11.72 -6.06
N ARG A 145 -3.03 -12.91 -5.56
CA ARG A 145 -1.68 -13.44 -5.37
C ARG A 145 -1.37 -14.46 -6.44
N SER A 146 -0.18 -14.43 -6.98
CA SER A 146 0.24 -15.44 -7.95
C SER A 146 0.36 -16.80 -7.26
N PRO A 147 -0.30 -17.85 -7.78
CA PRO A 147 -0.19 -19.19 -7.23
C PRO A 147 1.12 -19.89 -7.62
N CYS A 148 1.93 -19.28 -8.48
CA CYS A 148 3.15 -19.87 -9.00
C CYS A 148 4.28 -18.85 -9.10
N THR A 149 5.52 -19.33 -9.12
CA THR A 149 6.69 -18.52 -9.42
C THR A 149 6.67 -18.13 -10.89
N ILE A 150 6.95 -16.84 -11.16
CA ILE A 150 7.04 -16.29 -12.50
C ILE A 150 8.52 -16.05 -12.80
N GLU A 151 8.96 -16.52 -13.96
CA GLU A 151 10.33 -16.38 -14.42
C GLU A 151 10.36 -15.81 -15.85
N HIS A 152 11.42 -15.10 -16.17
CA HIS A 152 11.69 -14.67 -17.54
C HIS A 152 12.14 -15.87 -18.39
N ALA A 153 11.49 -16.03 -19.54
CA ALA A 153 11.93 -16.95 -20.56
C ALA A 153 12.16 -16.22 -21.88
N SER A 154 13.07 -16.71 -22.69
CA SER A 154 13.24 -16.18 -24.04
C SER A 154 12.02 -16.51 -24.92
N ALA A 155 11.72 -15.64 -25.89
CA ALA A 155 10.69 -15.90 -26.88
C ALA A 155 10.95 -17.24 -27.62
N ASN A 156 12.23 -17.55 -27.91
CA ASN A 156 12.61 -18.81 -28.54
C ASN A 156 12.22 -20.03 -27.69
N PHE A 157 12.43 -19.96 -26.37
CA PHE A 157 12.02 -21.04 -25.47
C PHE A 157 10.51 -21.30 -25.56
N PHE A 158 9.70 -20.23 -25.62
CA PHE A 158 8.26 -20.35 -25.80
C PHE A 158 7.91 -21.01 -27.14
N PHE A 159 8.52 -20.57 -28.25
CA PHE A 159 8.26 -21.11 -29.58
C PHE A 159 8.73 -22.56 -29.72
N GLU A 160 9.84 -22.94 -29.12
CA GLU A 160 10.37 -24.30 -29.18
C GLU A 160 9.58 -25.29 -28.30
N LYS A 161 9.19 -24.88 -27.11
CA LYS A 161 8.61 -25.80 -26.11
C LYS A 161 7.09 -25.79 -26.11
N TYR A 162 6.46 -24.63 -26.20
CA TYR A 162 5.01 -24.50 -25.99
C TYR A 162 4.22 -24.43 -27.30
N LEU A 163 4.69 -23.71 -28.31
CA LEU A 163 3.96 -23.59 -29.57
C LEU A 163 3.68 -24.93 -30.24
N PRO A 164 4.59 -25.93 -30.26
CA PRO A 164 4.30 -27.24 -30.82
C PRO A 164 3.15 -27.97 -30.14
N CYS A 165 2.94 -27.73 -28.84
CA CYS A 165 1.85 -28.35 -28.09
C CYS A 165 0.47 -27.89 -28.58
N PHE A 166 0.39 -26.72 -29.20
CA PHE A 166 -0.89 -26.15 -29.70
C PHE A 166 -1.10 -26.40 -31.22
N LYS A 167 -0.06 -26.79 -31.95
CA LYS A 167 -0.14 -26.93 -33.43
C LYS A 167 -1.21 -27.93 -33.92
N SER A 168 -1.58 -28.89 -33.11
CA SER A 168 -2.60 -29.90 -33.44
C SER A 168 -4.01 -29.55 -32.91
N GLN A 169 -4.17 -28.44 -32.19
CA GLN A 169 -5.39 -28.06 -31.54
C GLN A 169 -5.77 -26.64 -31.90
N THR A 170 -6.69 -26.49 -32.83
CA THR A 170 -7.19 -25.18 -33.29
C THR A 170 -7.70 -24.33 -32.12
N GLU A 171 -8.40 -24.94 -31.17
CA GLU A 171 -8.90 -24.27 -29.96
C GLU A 171 -7.78 -23.71 -29.08
N GLY A 172 -6.71 -24.48 -28.89
CA GLY A 172 -5.54 -24.04 -28.13
C GLY A 172 -4.81 -22.85 -28.78
N LEU A 173 -4.71 -22.85 -30.12
CA LEU A 173 -4.15 -21.73 -30.88
C LEU A 173 -5.05 -20.48 -30.76
N ILE A 174 -6.36 -20.61 -30.86
CA ILE A 174 -7.30 -19.50 -30.68
C ILE A 174 -7.15 -18.93 -29.28
N PHE A 175 -7.10 -19.77 -28.25
CA PHE A 175 -6.91 -19.33 -26.87
C PHE A 175 -5.60 -18.57 -26.69
N LEU A 176 -4.49 -19.09 -27.21
CA LEU A 176 -3.19 -18.44 -27.15
C LEU A 176 -3.19 -17.08 -27.85
N PHE A 177 -3.75 -17.01 -29.07
CA PHE A 177 -3.86 -15.74 -29.79
C PHE A 177 -4.76 -14.75 -29.10
N THR A 178 -5.85 -15.19 -28.49
CA THR A 178 -6.75 -14.32 -27.69
C THR A 178 -6.01 -13.75 -26.49
N LEU A 179 -5.21 -14.56 -25.81
CA LEU A 179 -4.40 -14.14 -24.66
C LEU A 179 -3.33 -13.10 -25.08
N LEU A 180 -2.61 -13.35 -26.18
CA LEU A 180 -1.64 -12.41 -26.73
C LEU A 180 -2.30 -11.11 -27.21
N LEU A 181 -3.45 -11.21 -27.88
CA LEU A 181 -4.21 -10.02 -28.31
C LEU A 181 -4.72 -9.21 -27.13
N SER A 182 -5.16 -9.84 -26.05
CA SER A 182 -5.64 -9.11 -24.87
C SER A 182 -4.55 -8.24 -24.25
N THR A 183 -3.30 -8.73 -24.23
CA THR A 183 -2.14 -7.94 -23.76
C THR A 183 -1.80 -6.79 -24.71
N CYS A 184 -1.96 -6.97 -26.02
CA CYS A 184 -1.75 -5.92 -27.02
C CYS A 184 -2.86 -4.86 -26.97
N ILE A 185 -4.12 -5.26 -26.83
CA ILE A 185 -5.28 -4.36 -26.77
C ILE A 185 -5.19 -3.46 -25.54
N SER A 186 -4.77 -3.98 -24.40
CA SER A 186 -4.57 -3.15 -23.20
C SER A 186 -3.50 -2.07 -23.39
N ARG A 187 -2.46 -2.35 -24.19
CA ARG A 187 -1.45 -1.35 -24.58
C ARG A 187 -1.98 -0.31 -25.59
N LEU A 188 -2.82 -0.74 -26.53
CA LEU A 188 -3.40 0.16 -27.53
C LEU A 188 -4.48 1.06 -26.93
N GLY A 189 -5.22 0.58 -25.93
CA GLY A 189 -6.20 1.39 -25.18
C GLY A 189 -5.58 2.58 -24.46
N ASN A 190 -4.36 2.42 -23.95
CA ASN A 190 -3.62 3.51 -23.30
C ASN A 190 -3.04 4.55 -24.28
N LEU A 191 -2.85 4.19 -25.57
CA LEU A 191 -2.41 5.12 -26.60
C LEU A 191 -3.55 6.01 -27.14
N GLY A 192 -4.81 5.71 -26.83
CA GLY A 192 -5.99 6.42 -27.29
C GLY A 192 -6.52 7.54 -26.39
N THR A 193 -5.95 7.71 -25.21
CA THR A 193 -6.39 8.75 -24.25
C THR A 193 -5.66 10.08 -24.39
N ASP A 194 -4.57 10.14 -25.16
CA ASP A 194 -3.88 11.37 -25.50
C ASP A 194 -4.45 11.97 -26.81
N ARG A 195 -5.71 12.37 -26.78
CA ARG A 195 -6.26 13.30 -27.79
C ARG A 195 -6.50 14.66 -27.13
N PRO A 196 -6.01 15.74 -27.80
CA PRO A 196 -6.12 17.11 -27.30
C PRO A 196 -7.56 17.58 -27.15
#